data_1238eb11f04990c55830d4938530f002
#
_entry.id   1238eb11f04990c55830d4938530f002
#
_cell.length_a   1.000
_cell.length_b   1.000
_cell.length_c   1.000
_cell.angle_alpha   90.00
_cell.angle_beta   90.00
_cell.angle_gamma   90.00
#
_symmetry.space_group_name_H-M   'P 1'
#
loop_
_entity.id
_entity.type
_entity.pdbx_description
1 polymer ?
#
loop_
_entity_poly.entity_id
_entity_poly.type
_entity_poly.pdbx_seq_one_letter_code
_entity_poly.pdbx_strand_id
1 'polypeptide(L)'
;IAATITANAGVKHWVVWGCNDENVQGGVTALRNAGVSADNVAGVGLGAYLACKDWSGTQPSGMKAALFINGRDVGALAVQTMYDKLKNGKDMPAEAFAKTTMVDAATWKSAGVTCS
;
A
#
# COMPACT_ATOMS: atom_id res chain seq x y z
N ILE A 1 6.09 -8.63 14.64
CA ILE A 1 4.63 -8.79 14.71
C ILE A 1 4.20 -10.07 15.42
N ALA A 2 4.84 -11.23 15.17
CA ALA A 2 4.50 -12.49 15.85
C ALA A 2 4.56 -12.36 17.39
N ALA A 3 5.64 -11.78 17.92
CA ALA A 3 5.78 -11.53 19.36
C ALA A 3 4.67 -10.60 19.91
N THR A 4 4.28 -9.59 19.13
CA THR A 4 3.20 -8.67 19.51
C THR A 4 1.85 -9.41 19.59
N ILE A 5 1.58 -10.29 18.64
CA ILE A 5 0.35 -11.11 18.62
C ILE A 5 0.31 -12.02 19.84
N THR A 6 1.42 -12.71 20.12
CA THR A 6 1.53 -13.61 21.28
C THR A 6 1.34 -12.86 22.59
N ALA A 7 1.95 -11.69 22.74
CA ALA A 7 1.82 -10.87 23.94
C ALA A 7 0.41 -10.28 24.14
N ASN A 8 -0.41 -10.26 23.10
CA ASN A 8 -1.73 -9.65 23.09
C ASN A 8 -2.83 -10.63 22.61
N ALA A 9 -2.77 -11.87 23.05
CA ALA A 9 -3.68 -12.95 22.63
C ALA A 9 -5.17 -12.65 22.84
N GLY A 10 -5.52 -11.71 23.71
CA GLY A 10 -6.91 -11.28 23.94
C GLY A 10 -7.45 -10.27 22.93
N VAL A 11 -6.58 -9.69 22.09
CA VAL A 11 -6.99 -8.71 21.08
C VAL A 11 -7.65 -9.43 19.90
N LYS A 12 -8.87 -9.02 19.56
CA LYS A 12 -9.67 -9.65 18.51
C LYS A 12 -9.58 -8.93 17.17
N HIS A 13 -9.40 -7.61 17.18
CA HIS A 13 -9.37 -6.78 15.97
C HIS A 13 -8.02 -6.10 15.82
N TRP A 14 -7.47 -6.16 14.64
CA TRP A 14 -6.12 -5.69 14.35
C TRP A 14 -6.10 -4.72 13.16
N VAL A 15 -5.37 -3.64 13.32
CA VAL A 15 -4.99 -2.77 12.22
C VAL A 15 -3.51 -2.97 11.95
N VAL A 16 -3.16 -3.22 10.69
CA VAL A 16 -1.78 -3.39 10.23
C VAL A 16 -1.53 -2.39 9.13
N TRP A 17 -0.53 -1.54 9.30
CA TRP A 17 -0.09 -0.63 8.26
C TRP A 17 1.43 -0.69 8.10
N GLY A 18 1.95 -0.31 6.95
CA GLY A 18 3.38 -0.36 6.66
C GLY A 18 3.78 0.54 5.50
N CYS A 19 5.10 0.72 5.33
CA CYS A 19 5.67 1.58 4.30
C CYS A 19 5.57 0.99 2.88
N ASN A 20 5.13 -0.27 2.74
CA ASN A 20 4.88 -0.95 1.48
C ASN A 20 3.92 -2.11 1.70
N ASP A 21 3.42 -2.69 0.61
CA ASP A 21 2.47 -3.81 0.66
C ASP A 21 3.08 -5.06 1.30
N GLU A 22 4.38 -5.34 1.08
CA GLU A 22 5.07 -6.52 1.61
C GLU A 22 5.05 -6.55 3.13
N ASN A 23 5.34 -5.42 3.76
CA ASN A 23 5.34 -5.32 5.22
C ASN A 23 3.95 -5.60 5.79
N VAL A 24 2.91 -5.09 5.15
CA VAL A 24 1.53 -5.31 5.57
C VAL A 24 1.11 -6.75 5.32
N GLN A 25 1.43 -7.34 4.17
CA GLN A 25 1.17 -8.75 3.89
C GLN A 25 1.84 -9.68 4.90
N GLY A 26 3.08 -9.38 5.29
CA GLY A 26 3.77 -10.11 6.35
C GLY A 26 3.01 -10.07 7.67
N GLY A 27 2.48 -8.91 8.03
CA GLY A 27 1.66 -8.71 9.22
C GLY A 27 0.33 -9.46 9.17
N VAL A 28 -0.39 -9.31 8.07
CA VAL A 28 -1.66 -10.00 7.82
C VAL A 28 -1.48 -11.52 7.82
N THR A 29 -0.39 -12.00 7.21
CA THR A 29 -0.06 -13.43 7.21
C THR A 29 0.24 -13.96 8.60
N ALA A 30 0.97 -13.21 9.41
CA ALA A 30 1.26 -13.59 10.79
C ALA A 30 -0.04 -13.69 11.64
N LEU A 31 -0.97 -12.75 11.46
CA LEU A 31 -2.27 -12.79 12.12
C LEU A 31 -3.09 -13.99 11.69
N ARG A 32 -3.17 -14.27 10.39
CA ARG A 32 -3.85 -15.46 9.85
C ARG A 32 -3.25 -16.75 10.41
N ASN A 33 -1.93 -16.87 10.48
CA ASN A 33 -1.24 -18.03 11.04
C ASN A 33 -1.50 -18.19 12.54
N ALA A 34 -1.80 -17.11 13.24
CA ALA A 34 -2.23 -17.11 14.64
C ALA A 34 -3.75 -17.37 14.82
N GLY A 35 -4.48 -17.68 13.72
CA GLY A 35 -5.90 -18.00 13.76
C GLY A 35 -6.84 -16.79 13.75
N VAL A 36 -6.34 -15.58 13.51
CA VAL A 36 -7.18 -14.38 13.41
C VAL A 36 -7.89 -14.37 12.05
N SER A 37 -9.22 -14.26 12.07
CA SER A 37 -10.02 -14.15 10.84
C SER A 37 -9.67 -12.88 10.06
N ALA A 38 -9.68 -12.97 8.73
CA ALA A 38 -9.47 -11.84 7.82
C ALA A 38 -10.47 -10.69 8.04
N ASP A 39 -11.67 -10.98 8.56
CA ASP A 39 -12.68 -9.97 8.88
C ASP A 39 -12.31 -9.13 10.11
N ASN A 40 -11.43 -9.65 10.93
CA ASN A 40 -10.92 -8.99 12.13
C ASN A 40 -9.59 -8.26 11.88
N VAL A 41 -9.14 -8.20 10.62
CA VAL A 41 -7.88 -7.56 10.24
C VAL A 41 -8.13 -6.48 9.21
N ALA A 42 -7.61 -5.28 9.47
CA ALA A 42 -7.56 -4.19 8.52
C ALA A 42 -6.11 -3.87 8.16
N GLY A 43 -5.61 -4.51 7.10
CA GLY A 43 -4.31 -4.21 6.51
C GLY A 43 -4.40 -3.05 5.54
N VAL A 44 -3.55 -2.04 5.71
CA VAL A 44 -3.45 -0.87 4.82
C VAL A 44 -2.02 -0.76 4.30
N GLY A 45 -1.85 -1.00 3.00
CA GLY A 45 -0.57 -1.00 2.31
C GLY A 45 -0.22 0.33 1.65
N LEU A 46 0.96 0.37 1.04
CA LEU A 46 1.41 1.45 0.19
C LEU A 46 2.03 0.85 -1.07
N GLY A 47 1.51 1.27 -2.23
CA GLY A 47 1.89 0.78 -3.55
C GLY A 47 0.72 0.13 -4.28
N ALA A 48 -0.08 -0.68 -3.62
CA ALA A 48 -1.21 -1.46 -4.13
C ALA A 48 -0.85 -2.61 -5.09
N TYR A 49 0.40 -2.75 -5.50
CA TYR A 49 0.87 -3.71 -6.52
C TYR A 49 0.88 -5.17 -6.04
N LEU A 50 0.91 -5.42 -4.72
CA LEU A 50 0.69 -6.74 -4.14
C LEU A 50 -0.71 -6.87 -3.53
N ALA A 51 -1.25 -5.81 -2.94
CA ALA A 51 -2.60 -5.83 -2.41
C ALA A 51 -3.64 -6.23 -3.47
N CYS A 52 -3.45 -5.80 -4.72
CA CYS A 52 -4.34 -6.15 -5.82
C CYS A 52 -4.36 -7.67 -6.14
N LYS A 53 -3.29 -8.42 -5.86
CA LYS A 53 -3.29 -9.89 -5.97
C LYS A 53 -4.25 -10.52 -4.96
N ASP A 54 -4.20 -10.04 -3.72
CA ASP A 54 -5.11 -10.48 -2.67
C ASP A 54 -6.57 -10.18 -3.04
N TRP A 55 -6.83 -8.98 -3.57
CA TRP A 55 -8.18 -8.56 -3.98
C TRP A 55 -8.71 -9.27 -5.24
N SER A 56 -7.84 -9.78 -6.09
CA SER A 56 -8.23 -10.60 -7.24
C SER A 56 -8.41 -12.07 -6.89
N GLY A 57 -8.01 -12.49 -5.71
CA GLY A 57 -8.19 -13.85 -5.21
C GLY A 57 -9.62 -14.13 -4.76
N THR A 58 -9.93 -15.41 -4.55
CA THR A 58 -11.24 -15.87 -4.07
C THR A 58 -11.33 -15.95 -2.55
N GLN A 59 -10.20 -15.86 -1.86
CA GLN A 59 -10.16 -15.96 -0.40
C GLN A 59 -10.20 -14.57 0.25
N PRO A 60 -10.92 -14.44 1.37
CA PRO A 60 -10.89 -13.20 2.13
C PRO A 60 -9.47 -12.82 2.51
N SER A 61 -9.07 -11.58 2.21
CA SER A 61 -7.79 -11.02 2.59
C SER A 61 -7.95 -10.01 3.72
N GLY A 62 -6.98 -10.00 4.63
CA GLY A 62 -6.85 -8.95 5.63
C GLY A 62 -6.35 -7.63 5.04
N MET A 63 -5.92 -7.60 3.77
CA MET A 63 -5.59 -6.37 3.03
C MET A 63 -6.88 -5.66 2.63
N LYS A 64 -7.20 -4.55 3.28
CA LYS A 64 -8.47 -3.83 3.07
C LYS A 64 -8.32 -2.60 2.17
N ALA A 65 -7.16 -1.94 2.21
CA ALA A 65 -6.87 -0.77 1.39
C ALA A 65 -5.38 -0.64 1.11
N ALA A 66 -5.02 0.18 0.15
CA ALA A 66 -3.64 0.62 -0.06
C ALA A 66 -3.62 2.03 -0.65
N LEU A 67 -2.57 2.79 -0.31
CA LEU A 67 -2.29 4.05 -0.96
C LEU A 67 -1.56 3.76 -2.29
N PHE A 68 -2.26 3.91 -3.40
CA PHE A 68 -1.68 3.74 -4.73
C PHE A 68 -0.85 4.95 -5.12
N ILE A 69 0.38 4.69 -5.55
CA ILE A 69 1.31 5.67 -6.11
C ILE A 69 1.69 5.16 -7.50
N ASN A 70 1.36 5.93 -8.53
CA ASN A 70 1.75 5.59 -9.89
C ASN A 70 3.23 5.94 -10.11
N GLY A 71 4.07 4.92 -10.26
CA GLY A 71 5.52 5.09 -10.47
C GLY A 71 5.87 5.89 -11.73
N ARG A 72 5.04 5.81 -12.78
CA ARG A 72 5.20 6.61 -14.01
C ARG A 72 5.02 8.10 -13.71
N ASP A 73 4.03 8.47 -12.90
CA ASP A 73 3.76 9.87 -12.55
C ASP A 73 4.88 10.42 -11.66
N VAL A 74 5.39 9.61 -10.73
CA VAL A 74 6.55 9.97 -9.90
C VAL A 74 7.78 10.22 -10.77
N GLY A 75 8.09 9.30 -11.70
CA GLY A 75 9.21 9.44 -12.62
C GLY A 75 9.07 10.66 -13.52
N ALA A 76 7.89 10.89 -14.11
CA ALA A 76 7.61 12.04 -14.95
C ALA A 76 7.79 13.36 -14.18
N LEU A 77 7.28 13.44 -12.95
CA LEU A 77 7.45 14.62 -12.10
C LEU A 77 8.92 14.91 -11.80
N ALA A 78 9.69 13.88 -11.44
CA ALA A 78 11.12 14.01 -11.16
C ALA A 78 11.90 14.51 -12.37
N VAL A 79 11.68 13.90 -13.56
CA VAL A 79 12.34 14.29 -14.81
C VAL A 79 11.94 15.71 -15.20
N GLN A 80 10.66 16.06 -15.14
CA GLN A 80 10.17 17.40 -15.49
C GLN A 80 10.78 18.48 -14.59
N THR A 81 10.83 18.21 -13.27
CA THR A 81 11.41 19.16 -12.31
C THR A 81 12.90 19.41 -12.61
N MET A 82 13.65 18.34 -12.90
CA MET A 82 15.05 18.45 -13.25
C MET A 82 15.25 19.16 -14.60
N TYR A 83 14.43 18.84 -15.60
CA TYR A 83 14.47 19.51 -16.90
C TYR A 83 14.19 21.00 -16.79
N ASP A 84 13.19 21.39 -16.01
CA ASP A 84 12.84 22.78 -15.77
C ASP A 84 13.99 23.55 -15.11
N LYS A 85 14.69 22.94 -14.16
CA LYS A 85 15.89 23.53 -13.55
C LYS A 85 17.00 23.72 -14.57
N LEU A 86 17.34 22.70 -15.33
CA LEU A 86 18.51 22.71 -16.19
C LEU A 86 18.30 23.53 -17.49
N LYS A 87 17.10 23.49 -18.06
CA LYS A 87 16.79 24.16 -19.33
C LYS A 87 16.19 25.54 -19.17
N ASN A 88 15.31 25.67 -18.18
CA ASN A 88 14.50 26.90 -18.03
C ASN A 88 14.98 27.77 -16.86
N GLY A 89 16.00 27.33 -16.12
CA GLY A 89 16.53 28.07 -14.97
C GLY A 89 15.56 28.22 -13.79
N LYS A 90 14.45 27.44 -13.78
CA LYS A 90 13.48 27.49 -12.68
C LYS A 90 14.10 26.95 -11.39
N ASP A 91 13.75 27.55 -10.27
CA ASP A 91 14.16 27.02 -8.99
C ASP A 91 13.46 25.66 -8.72
N MET A 92 14.23 24.73 -8.18
CA MET A 92 13.65 23.45 -7.74
C MET A 92 12.76 23.69 -6.51
N PRO A 93 11.54 23.14 -6.50
CA PRO A 93 10.73 23.18 -5.28
C PRO A 93 11.42 22.40 -4.17
N ALA A 94 11.25 22.82 -2.92
CA ALA A 94 11.75 22.06 -1.77
C ALA A 94 11.11 20.67 -1.67
N GLU A 95 9.87 20.55 -2.12
CA GLU A 95 9.10 19.31 -2.13
C GLU A 95 8.27 19.21 -3.43
N ALA A 96 8.12 18.00 -3.95
CA ALA A 96 7.23 17.72 -5.07
C ALA A 96 6.54 16.37 -4.85
N PHE A 97 5.21 16.36 -4.93
CA PHE A 97 4.40 15.16 -4.68
C PHE A 97 3.66 14.74 -5.94
N ALA A 98 3.82 13.48 -6.32
CA ALA A 98 2.93 12.86 -7.30
C ALA A 98 1.55 12.61 -6.69
N LYS A 99 0.51 12.56 -7.52
CA LYS A 99 -0.85 12.24 -7.07
C LYS A 99 -0.89 10.83 -6.49
N THR A 100 -1.52 10.70 -5.33
CA THR A 100 -1.80 9.44 -4.68
C THR A 100 -3.31 9.20 -4.62
N THR A 101 -3.73 7.95 -4.55
CA THR A 101 -5.15 7.57 -4.49
C THR A 101 -5.32 6.40 -3.53
N MET A 102 -6.22 6.49 -2.57
CA MET A 102 -6.62 5.32 -1.78
C MET A 102 -7.42 4.38 -2.67
N VAL A 103 -7.03 3.11 -2.65
CA VAL A 103 -7.69 2.04 -3.40
C VAL A 103 -8.00 0.85 -2.50
N ASP A 104 -9.00 0.09 -2.89
CA ASP A 104 -9.49 -1.12 -2.24
C ASP A 104 -9.87 -2.19 -3.28
N ALA A 105 -10.46 -3.28 -2.84
CA ALA A 105 -10.90 -4.37 -3.70
C ALA A 105 -11.89 -3.95 -4.79
N ALA A 106 -12.67 -2.87 -4.59
CA ALA A 106 -13.65 -2.40 -5.55
C ALA A 106 -13.06 -1.39 -6.56
N THR A 107 -12.05 -0.63 -6.16
CA THR A 107 -11.60 0.57 -6.88
C THR A 107 -10.24 0.43 -7.57
N TRP A 108 -9.42 -0.55 -7.19
CA TRP A 108 -8.06 -0.68 -7.69
C TRP A 108 -7.93 -0.78 -9.21
N LYS A 109 -8.87 -1.50 -9.88
CA LYS A 109 -8.85 -1.66 -11.34
C LYS A 109 -9.10 -0.33 -12.05
N SER A 110 -10.12 0.41 -11.60
CA SER A 110 -10.45 1.72 -12.17
C SER A 110 -9.39 2.79 -11.89
N ALA A 111 -8.62 2.62 -10.82
CA ALA A 111 -7.47 3.48 -10.52
C ALA A 111 -6.23 3.18 -11.37
N GLY A 112 -6.24 2.11 -12.18
CA GLY A 112 -5.13 1.74 -13.05
C GLY A 112 -3.97 1.03 -12.33
N VAL A 113 -4.23 0.38 -11.20
CA VAL A 113 -3.24 -0.43 -10.50
C VAL A 113 -2.86 -1.63 -11.36
N THR A 114 -1.57 -1.86 -11.52
CA THR A 114 -1.02 -3.07 -12.15
C THR A 114 -0.45 -3.99 -11.06
N CYS A 115 -0.91 -5.23 -11.03
CA CYS A 115 -0.39 -6.23 -10.10
C CYS A 115 0.96 -6.76 -10.61
N SER A 116 1.96 -6.78 -9.75
CA SER A 116 3.31 -7.29 -10.04
C SER A 116 3.51 -8.72 -9.52
#